data_375cd042b37143394d85bbf1c51ac736
#
_entry.id   375cd042b37143394d85bbf1c51ac736
#
_cell.length_a   1.000
_cell.length_b   1.000
_cell.length_c   1.000
_cell.angle_alpha   90.00
_cell.angle_beta   90.00
_cell.angle_gamma   90.00
#
_symmetry.space_group_name_H-M   'P 1'
#
loop_
_entity.id
_entity.type
_entity.pdbx_description
1 polymer ?
#
loop_
_entity_poly.entity_id
_entity_poly.type
_entity_poly.pdbx_seq_one_letter_code
_entity_poly.pdbx_strand_id
1 'polypeptide(L)'
;MTAPDVIIHTVQAIVARVAGPSRTPEGAGPDTRLADGFWLDSMEMLDVVLACEQHFGIVFEEGRDLTPASLETVRHLASVVYVRLQERGDG
;
A
#
# COMPACT_ATOMS: atom_id res chain seq x y z
N MET A 1 -14.14 -7.33 -10.52
CA MET A 1 -12.73 -6.90 -10.60
C MET A 1 -12.60 -5.50 -10.01
N THR A 2 -11.58 -5.30 -9.19
CA THR A 2 -11.37 -4.00 -8.54
C THR A 2 -10.57 -3.08 -9.48
N ALA A 3 -11.09 -1.87 -9.73
CA ALA A 3 -10.41 -0.91 -10.59
C ALA A 3 -9.13 -0.39 -9.93
N PRO A 4 -8.07 -0.11 -10.71
CA PRO A 4 -6.82 0.40 -10.15
C PRO A 4 -6.99 1.66 -9.30
N ASP A 5 -7.87 2.56 -9.69
CA ASP A 5 -8.13 3.79 -8.93
C ASP A 5 -8.67 3.49 -7.53
N VAL A 6 -9.55 2.51 -7.42
CA VAL A 6 -10.11 2.11 -6.14
C VAL A 6 -9.02 1.52 -5.24
N ILE A 7 -8.13 0.72 -5.82
CA ILE A 7 -7.01 0.14 -5.09
C ILE A 7 -6.09 1.24 -4.56
N ILE A 8 -5.75 2.21 -5.39
CA ILE A 8 -4.89 3.33 -4.98
C ILE A 8 -5.53 4.10 -3.83
N HIS A 9 -6.80 4.43 -3.95
CA HIS A 9 -7.53 5.15 -2.89
C HIS A 9 -7.55 4.36 -1.59
N THR A 10 -7.78 3.06 -1.68
CA THR A 10 -7.83 2.20 -0.49
C THR A 10 -6.46 2.08 0.17
N VAL A 11 -5.42 1.87 -0.62
CA VAL A 11 -4.05 1.81 -0.10
C VAL A 11 -3.67 3.13 0.56
N GLN A 12 -4.00 4.24 -0.08
CA GLN A 12 -3.71 5.57 0.50
C GLN A 12 -4.43 5.76 1.84
N ALA A 13 -5.69 5.33 1.94
CA ALA A 13 -6.44 5.43 3.19
C ALA A 13 -5.82 4.56 4.29
N ILE A 14 -5.34 3.37 3.94
CA ILE A 14 -4.66 2.48 4.88
C ILE A 14 -3.39 3.15 5.39
N VAL A 15 -2.57 3.70 4.49
CA VAL A 15 -1.32 4.38 4.84
C VAL A 15 -1.61 5.56 5.77
N ALA A 16 -2.59 6.38 5.42
CA ALA A 16 -2.95 7.55 6.22
C ALA A 16 -3.44 7.15 7.61
N ARG A 17 -4.16 6.04 7.72
CA ARG A 17 -4.65 5.56 9.02
C ARG A 17 -3.49 5.10 9.90
N VAL A 18 -2.52 4.39 9.33
CA VAL A 18 -1.35 3.93 10.08
C VAL A 18 -0.48 5.12 10.50
N ALA A 19 -0.25 6.07 9.61
CA ALA A 19 0.55 7.26 9.90
C ALA A 19 -0.12 8.18 10.91
N GLY A 20 -1.44 8.30 10.82
CA GLY A 20 -2.21 9.22 11.63
C GLY A 20 -2.23 10.63 11.03
N PRO A 21 -3.17 11.48 11.50
CA PRO A 21 -3.35 12.81 10.90
C PRO A 21 -2.15 13.74 11.06
N SER A 22 -1.38 13.59 12.14
CA SER A 22 -0.24 14.47 12.38
C SER A 22 0.93 14.20 11.42
N ARG A 23 1.01 13.02 10.83
CA ARG A 23 2.09 12.66 9.91
C ARG A 23 1.65 12.58 8.45
N THR A 24 0.34 12.60 8.20
CA THR A 24 -0.16 12.61 6.84
C THR A 24 0.09 13.98 6.24
N PRO A 25 0.89 14.09 5.17
CA PRO A 25 1.19 15.41 4.61
C PRO A 25 -0.05 16.02 3.98
N GLU A 26 -0.12 17.34 4.03
CA GLU A 26 -1.16 18.09 3.36
C GLU A 26 -1.00 17.86 1.85
N GLY A 27 -2.08 17.54 1.17
CA GLY A 27 -2.03 17.25 -0.25
C GLY A 27 -1.45 15.87 -0.57
N ALA A 28 -1.42 14.95 0.41
CA ALA A 28 -0.95 13.60 0.17
C ALA A 28 -1.71 12.96 -0.99
N GLY A 29 -0.99 12.23 -1.82
CA GLY A 29 -1.57 11.59 -3.00
C GLY A 29 -0.86 10.28 -3.32
N PRO A 30 -1.19 9.70 -4.49
CA PRO A 30 -0.65 8.37 -4.87
C PRO A 30 0.88 8.34 -4.96
N ASP A 31 1.51 9.44 -5.26
CA ASP A 31 2.95 9.51 -5.42
C ASP A 31 3.69 9.99 -4.18
N THR A 32 2.96 10.19 -3.09
CA THR A 32 3.57 10.54 -1.80
C THR A 32 4.37 9.35 -1.29
N ARG A 33 5.60 9.61 -0.85
CA ARG A 33 6.50 8.57 -0.39
C ARG A 33 6.09 8.08 0.98
N LEU A 34 6.26 6.77 1.22
CA LEU A 34 5.87 6.18 2.50
C LEU A 34 6.88 6.52 3.60
N ALA A 35 8.18 6.47 3.27
CA ALA A 35 9.23 6.68 4.25
C ALA A 35 9.41 8.16 4.62
N ASP A 36 9.57 9.03 3.62
CA ASP A 36 9.86 10.44 3.87
C ASP A 36 8.73 11.41 3.50
N GLY A 37 7.57 10.87 3.16
CA GLY A 37 6.33 11.64 3.01
C GLY A 37 5.42 11.45 4.21
N PHE A 38 5.05 10.20 4.47
CA PHE A 38 4.24 9.83 5.64
C PHE A 38 5.08 9.53 6.88
N TRP A 39 6.39 9.46 6.72
CA TRP A 39 7.33 9.21 7.82
C TRP A 39 7.08 7.88 8.53
N LEU A 40 6.75 6.84 7.76
CA LEU A 40 6.52 5.51 8.32
C LEU A 40 7.85 4.85 8.67
N ASP A 41 7.92 4.26 9.86
CA ASP A 41 9.05 3.42 10.23
C ASP A 41 8.81 1.96 9.77
N SER A 42 9.77 1.09 10.05
CA SER A 42 9.72 -0.31 9.61
C SER A 42 8.51 -1.06 10.16
N MET A 43 8.14 -0.80 11.39
CA MET A 43 6.99 -1.45 12.03
C MET A 43 5.70 -0.98 11.38
N GLU A 44 5.60 0.30 11.08
CA GLU A 44 4.43 0.87 10.45
C GLU A 44 4.29 0.43 9.00
N MET A 45 5.42 0.27 8.30
CA MET A 45 5.41 -0.33 6.96
C MET A 45 4.82 -1.74 7.01
N LEU A 46 5.21 -2.53 8.01
CA LEU A 46 4.66 -3.86 8.18
C LEU A 46 3.16 -3.79 8.49
N ASP A 47 2.74 -2.84 9.30
CA ASP A 47 1.32 -2.65 9.61
C ASP A 47 0.52 -2.36 8.33
N VAL A 48 1.06 -1.53 7.45
CA VAL A 48 0.41 -1.22 6.16
C VAL A 48 0.31 -2.48 5.31
N VAL A 49 1.38 -3.25 5.21
CA VAL A 49 1.40 -4.49 4.43
C VAL A 49 0.34 -5.46 4.94
N LEU A 50 0.29 -5.68 6.25
CA LEU A 50 -0.67 -6.60 6.84
C LEU A 50 -2.10 -6.12 6.67
N ALA A 51 -2.33 -4.80 6.79
CA ALA A 51 -3.66 -4.23 6.58
C ALA A 51 -4.11 -4.41 5.13
N CYS A 52 -3.20 -4.27 4.18
CA CYS A 52 -3.52 -4.51 2.77
C CYS A 52 -3.89 -5.97 2.53
N GLU A 53 -3.14 -6.89 3.12
CA GLU A 53 -3.45 -8.32 2.99
C GLU A 53 -4.84 -8.63 3.52
N GLN A 54 -5.17 -8.10 4.68
CA GLN A 54 -6.48 -8.32 5.29
C GLN A 54 -7.61 -7.69 4.49
N HIS A 55 -7.41 -6.46 4.07
CA HIS A 55 -8.46 -5.72 3.36
C HIS A 55 -8.77 -6.34 2.00
N PHE A 56 -7.75 -6.70 1.25
CA PHE A 56 -7.92 -7.22 -0.11
C PHE A 56 -8.01 -8.74 -0.17
N GLY A 57 -7.78 -9.44 0.94
CA GLY A 57 -7.81 -10.90 0.98
C GLY A 57 -6.71 -11.53 0.15
N ILE A 58 -5.53 -10.95 0.18
CA ILE A 58 -4.36 -11.41 -0.56
C ILE A 58 -3.22 -11.73 0.40
N VAL A 59 -2.20 -12.40 -0.12
CA VAL A 59 -0.95 -12.64 0.61
C VAL A 59 0.20 -12.19 -0.28
N PHE A 60 1.02 -11.27 0.21
CA PHE A 60 2.22 -10.85 -0.51
C PHE A 60 3.31 -11.91 -0.36
N GLU A 61 4.05 -12.11 -1.44
CA GLU A 61 5.22 -12.96 -1.42
C GLU A 61 6.45 -12.13 -1.09
N GLU A 62 7.08 -12.43 0.04
CA GLU A 62 8.29 -11.78 0.46
C GLU A 62 9.38 -12.04 -0.58
N GLY A 63 10.20 -11.04 -0.86
CA GLY A 63 11.26 -11.15 -1.85
C GLY A 63 10.82 -10.94 -3.29
N ARG A 64 9.54 -11.18 -3.58
CA ARG A 64 8.97 -10.92 -4.91
C ARG A 64 8.12 -9.66 -4.90
N ASP A 65 7.19 -9.58 -3.97
CA ASP A 65 6.20 -8.49 -3.92
C ASP A 65 6.64 -7.33 -3.03
N LEU A 66 7.34 -7.64 -1.94
CA LEU A 66 7.73 -6.62 -0.96
C LEU A 66 9.20 -6.27 -1.15
N THR A 67 9.44 -5.36 -2.07
CA THR A 67 10.79 -4.85 -2.38
C THR A 67 10.85 -3.38 -1.97
N PRO A 68 12.06 -2.80 -1.86
CA PRO A 68 12.15 -1.36 -1.60
C PRO A 68 11.37 -0.52 -2.61
N ALA A 69 11.37 -0.91 -3.88
CA ALA A 69 10.61 -0.21 -4.90
C ALA A 69 9.12 -0.28 -4.67
N SER A 70 8.61 -1.46 -4.27
CA SER A 70 7.18 -1.66 -4.01
C SER A 70 6.68 -0.81 -2.84
N LEU A 71 7.55 -0.51 -1.89
CA LEU A 71 7.21 0.23 -0.69
C LEU A 71 7.62 1.70 -0.77
N GLU A 72 7.92 2.19 -1.96
CA GLU A 72 8.36 3.57 -2.14
C GLU A 72 7.21 4.57 -2.03
N THR A 73 6.13 4.34 -2.75
CA THR A 73 4.96 5.23 -2.74
C THR A 73 3.67 4.43 -2.63
N VAL A 74 2.57 5.15 -2.37
CA VAL A 74 1.23 4.56 -2.39
C VAL A 74 0.97 3.87 -3.74
N ARG A 75 1.29 4.53 -4.83
CA ARG A 75 1.06 4.00 -6.18
C ARG A 75 1.83 2.70 -6.42
N HIS A 76 3.09 2.64 -5.99
CA HIS A 76 3.89 1.42 -6.15
C HIS A 76 3.29 0.24 -5.39
N LEU A 77 2.90 0.47 -4.14
CA LEU A 77 2.28 -0.59 -3.34
C LEU A 77 0.94 -1.02 -3.93
N ALA A 78 0.14 -0.06 -4.39
CA ALA A 78 -1.14 -0.34 -5.04
C ALA A 78 -0.96 -1.20 -6.29
N SER A 79 0.14 -0.97 -7.04
CA SER A 79 0.44 -1.79 -8.21
C SER A 79 0.67 -3.25 -7.85
N VAL A 80 1.36 -3.50 -6.76
CA VAL A 80 1.60 -4.88 -6.28
C VAL A 80 0.28 -5.52 -5.85
N VAL A 81 -0.57 -4.76 -5.15
CA VAL A 81 -1.90 -5.24 -4.76
C VAL A 81 -2.71 -5.62 -6.00
N TYR A 82 -2.67 -4.76 -7.01
CA TYR A 82 -3.40 -5.00 -8.26
C TYR A 82 -2.96 -6.31 -8.91
N VAL A 83 -1.65 -6.53 -9.02
CA VAL A 83 -1.10 -7.76 -9.61
C VAL A 83 -1.54 -8.99 -8.81
N ARG A 84 -1.47 -8.92 -7.48
CA ARG A 84 -1.89 -10.03 -6.63
C ARG A 84 -3.38 -10.34 -6.80
N LEU A 85 -4.21 -9.31 -6.91
CA LEU A 85 -5.64 -9.48 -7.13
C LEU A 85 -5.92 -10.10 -8.50
N GLN A 86 -5.20 -9.72 -9.53
CA GLN A 86 -5.36 -10.28 -10.87
C GLN A 86 -5.01 -11.76 -10.87
N GLU A 87 -3.91 -12.14 -10.26
CA GLU A 87 -3.48 -13.53 -10.19
C GLU A 87 -4.49 -14.39 -9.41
N ARG A 88 -5.01 -13.85 -8.33
CA ARG A 88 -5.99 -14.54 -7.50
C ARG A 88 -7.34 -14.63 -8.19
N GLY A 89 -7.72 -13.58 -8.91
CA GLY A 89 -9.02 -13.48 -9.56
C GLY A 89 -9.19 -14.44 -10.72
N ASP A 90 -8.10 -14.95 -11.25
CA ASP A 90 -8.13 -15.94 -12.34
C ASP A 90 -8.47 -17.34 -11.85
N GLY A 91 -8.37 -17.53 -10.58
CA GLY A 91 -8.66 -18.82 -9.98
C GLY A 91 -10.12 -19.11 -9.86
#